data_48dd163f2b9f24e0ef52680621f0d8af
#
_entry.id   48dd163f2b9f24e0ef52680621f0d8af
#
_cell.length_a   1.000
_cell.length_b   1.000
_cell.length_c   1.000
_cell.angle_alpha   90.00
_cell.angle_beta   90.00
_cell.angle_gamma   90.00
#
_symmetry.space_group_name_H-M   'P 1'
#
loop_
_entity.id
_entity.type
_entity.pdbx_description
1 polymer ?
#
loop_
_entity_poly.entity_id
_entity_poly.type
_entity_poly.pdbx_seq_one_letter_code
_entity_poly.pdbx_strand_id
1 'polypeptide(L)'
;KNTIRQGNAIIAIKDAGDNVLWSWHIWVTDEDINNAIEITNFQGKKYKLMSVNLGWCDGSTTNYAERSCKVKFTAGDASKEVIIKQVSASITTGGNHPYYEWGRKDPFPPSNGLANTNKIWYDKDGNAHTESPQTENLSTGIACIKNYILKPDVMNRQFSGDNTYANLWSADNNVYTANDNSVVKTVYDPSPVGFKLPPGNVFTGFTTT
;
A
#
# COMPACT_ATOMS: atom_id res chain seq x y z
N LYS A 1 16.30 -20.35 9.18
CA LYS A 1 15.30 -20.30 8.09
C LYS A 1 14.89 -18.85 7.93
N ASN A 2 15.10 -18.28 6.75
CA ASN A 2 14.53 -16.97 6.43
C ASN A 2 13.03 -17.20 6.20
N THR A 3 12.19 -16.66 7.08
CA THR A 3 10.75 -16.67 6.90
C THR A 3 10.35 -15.49 6.01
N ILE A 4 9.49 -15.74 5.05
CA ILE A 4 8.85 -14.65 4.29
C ILE A 4 7.95 -13.91 5.28
N ARG A 5 8.06 -12.59 5.32
CA ARG A 5 7.24 -11.71 6.17
C ARG A 5 6.11 -11.11 5.36
N GLN A 6 5.03 -10.73 6.04
CA GLN A 6 4.00 -9.89 5.44
C GLN A 6 4.62 -8.60 4.89
N GLY A 7 4.14 -8.19 3.74
CA GLY A 7 4.66 -7.00 3.10
C GLY A 7 4.09 -6.75 1.72
N ASN A 8 4.44 -5.61 1.20
CA ASN A 8 4.09 -5.16 -0.14
C ASN A 8 5.37 -4.79 -0.89
N ALA A 9 5.46 -5.18 -2.15
CA ALA A 9 6.56 -4.80 -3.03
C ALA A 9 6.04 -4.53 -4.45
N ILE A 10 6.69 -3.62 -5.16
CA ILE A 10 6.51 -3.42 -6.59
C ILE A 10 7.72 -4.01 -7.30
N ILE A 11 7.47 -4.95 -8.20
CA ILE A 11 8.48 -5.55 -9.04
C ILE A 11 8.24 -5.10 -10.47
N ALA A 12 9.27 -4.61 -11.15
CA ALA A 12 9.19 -4.13 -12.52
C ALA A 12 10.17 -4.85 -13.44
N ILE A 13 9.77 -5.05 -14.70
CA ILE A 13 10.70 -5.35 -15.79
C ILE A 13 11.04 -4.07 -16.55
N LYS A 14 12.29 -3.98 -16.99
CA LYS A 14 12.81 -2.82 -17.68
C LYS A 14 13.48 -3.24 -19.00
N ASP A 15 13.55 -2.31 -19.94
CA ASP A 15 14.34 -2.47 -21.16
C ASP A 15 15.84 -2.19 -20.90
N ALA A 16 16.64 -2.32 -21.96
CA ALA A 16 18.08 -2.05 -21.89
C ALA A 16 18.43 -0.58 -21.58
N GLY A 17 17.46 0.34 -21.75
CA GLY A 17 17.59 1.77 -21.42
C GLY A 17 17.11 2.11 -20.01
N ASP A 18 16.86 1.11 -19.16
CA ASP A 18 16.33 1.24 -17.80
C ASP A 18 14.88 1.79 -17.73
N ASN A 19 14.14 1.79 -18.85
CA ASN A 19 12.73 2.19 -18.85
C ASN A 19 11.86 1.04 -18.36
N VAL A 20 10.91 1.33 -17.47
CA VAL A 20 9.93 0.35 -17.01
C VAL A 20 9.01 -0.04 -18.17
N LEU A 21 8.89 -1.33 -18.44
CA LEU A 21 7.95 -1.87 -19.43
C LEU A 21 6.64 -2.30 -18.79
N TRP A 22 6.71 -2.87 -17.60
CA TRP A 22 5.57 -3.27 -16.80
C TRP A 22 5.97 -3.50 -15.35
N SER A 23 5.01 -3.42 -14.42
CA SER A 23 5.21 -3.69 -13.00
C SER A 23 4.05 -4.48 -12.41
N TRP A 24 4.32 -5.16 -11.30
CA TRP A 24 3.36 -5.93 -10.53
C TRP A 24 3.45 -5.54 -9.07
N HIS A 25 2.30 -5.45 -8.41
CA HIS A 25 2.21 -5.44 -6.97
C HIS A 25 2.30 -6.88 -6.44
N ILE A 26 3.26 -7.13 -5.58
CA ILE A 26 3.40 -8.38 -4.84
C ILE A 26 2.96 -8.13 -3.40
N TRP A 27 1.95 -8.84 -2.97
CA TRP A 27 1.43 -8.77 -1.62
C TRP A 27 1.60 -10.12 -0.92
N VAL A 28 2.26 -10.12 0.22
CA VAL A 28 2.40 -11.27 1.11
C VAL A 28 1.62 -11.00 2.37
N THR A 29 0.70 -11.87 2.71
CA THR A 29 -0.16 -11.77 3.89
C THR A 29 -0.34 -13.14 4.54
N ASP A 30 -0.55 -13.16 5.85
CA ASP A 30 -0.97 -14.35 6.61
C ASP A 30 -2.49 -14.48 6.67
N GLU A 31 -3.23 -13.49 6.15
CA GLU A 31 -4.69 -13.48 6.11
C GLU A 31 -5.25 -14.45 5.08
N ASP A 32 -6.30 -15.19 5.45
CA ASP A 32 -7.09 -15.93 4.47
C ASP A 32 -8.07 -14.99 3.76
N ILE A 33 -7.66 -14.46 2.64
CA ILE A 33 -8.47 -13.54 1.82
C ILE A 33 -9.75 -14.18 1.28
N ASN A 34 -9.86 -15.53 1.28
CA ASN A 34 -11.06 -16.24 0.85
C ASN A 34 -12.13 -16.31 1.96
N ASN A 35 -11.77 -15.97 3.19
CA ASN A 35 -12.73 -15.82 4.29
C ASN A 35 -13.53 -14.52 4.12
N ALA A 36 -14.40 -14.48 3.10
CA ALA A 36 -15.09 -13.28 2.68
C ALA A 36 -16.19 -12.84 3.67
N ILE A 37 -16.30 -11.53 3.86
CA ILE A 37 -17.37 -10.90 4.63
C ILE A 37 -18.55 -10.63 3.68
N GLU A 38 -19.72 -11.16 4.01
CA GLU A 38 -20.95 -10.84 3.28
C GLU A 38 -21.54 -9.52 3.80
N ILE A 39 -21.80 -8.61 2.90
CA ILE A 39 -22.50 -7.35 3.18
C ILE A 39 -23.72 -7.20 2.28
N THR A 40 -24.68 -6.41 2.73
CA THR A 40 -25.86 -6.02 1.94
C THR A 40 -25.90 -4.49 1.89
N ASN A 41 -25.90 -3.92 0.69
CA ASN A 41 -25.96 -2.47 0.52
C ASN A 41 -27.39 -1.92 0.71
N PHE A 42 -27.55 -0.59 0.64
CA PHE A 42 -28.85 0.07 0.81
C PHE A 42 -29.89 -0.38 -0.24
N GLN A 43 -29.42 -0.76 -1.43
CA GLN A 43 -30.27 -1.26 -2.52
C GLN A 43 -30.66 -2.74 -2.37
N GLY A 44 -30.27 -3.40 -1.27
CA GLY A 44 -30.55 -4.79 -1.00
C GLY A 44 -29.68 -5.77 -1.79
N LYS A 45 -28.63 -5.32 -2.45
CA LYS A 45 -27.66 -6.17 -3.13
C LYS A 45 -26.63 -6.74 -2.17
N LYS A 46 -26.33 -8.02 -2.35
CA LYS A 46 -25.34 -8.75 -1.54
C LYS A 46 -24.00 -8.81 -2.25
N TYR A 47 -22.96 -8.61 -1.49
CA TYR A 47 -21.57 -8.66 -1.94
C TYR A 47 -20.73 -9.45 -0.96
N LYS A 48 -19.68 -10.09 -1.47
CA LYS A 48 -18.64 -10.72 -0.65
C LYS A 48 -17.35 -9.94 -0.81
N LEU A 49 -16.86 -9.42 0.29
CA LEU A 49 -15.63 -8.62 0.34
C LEU A 49 -14.52 -9.43 0.99
N MET A 50 -13.27 -9.15 0.62
CA MET A 50 -12.13 -9.66 1.39
C MET A 50 -12.24 -9.20 2.84
N SER A 51 -11.75 -10.01 3.77
CA SER A 51 -11.73 -9.70 5.21
C SER A 51 -10.83 -8.52 5.56
N VAL A 52 -9.89 -8.19 4.69
CA VAL A 52 -8.90 -7.12 4.87
C VAL A 52 -8.78 -6.29 3.59
N ASN A 53 -8.28 -5.06 3.74
CA ASN A 53 -7.96 -4.21 2.60
C ASN A 53 -6.82 -4.80 1.77
N LEU A 54 -6.86 -4.55 0.47
CA LEU A 54 -5.78 -4.96 -0.44
C LEU A 54 -4.43 -4.41 0.04
N GLY A 55 -3.46 -5.29 0.16
CA GLY A 55 -2.13 -4.93 0.64
C GLY A 55 -2.01 -4.85 2.17
N TRP A 56 -3.01 -5.29 2.93
CA TRP A 56 -2.95 -5.28 4.38
C TRP A 56 -1.78 -6.06 4.92
N CYS A 57 -1.10 -5.48 5.91
CA CYS A 57 -0.11 -6.13 6.75
C CYS A 57 -0.47 -5.90 8.20
N ASP A 58 -0.38 -6.94 9.01
CA ASP A 58 -0.69 -6.86 10.42
C ASP A 58 0.27 -5.96 11.18
N GLY A 59 -0.22 -5.43 12.27
CA GLY A 59 0.63 -4.79 13.26
C GLY A 59 1.53 -5.80 13.96
N SER A 60 2.58 -5.31 14.56
CA SER A 60 3.50 -6.12 15.34
C SER A 60 3.82 -5.47 16.67
N THR A 61 4.08 -6.30 17.68
CA THR A 61 4.61 -5.85 18.96
C THR A 61 6.00 -6.43 19.14
N THR A 62 6.99 -5.55 19.25
CA THR A 62 8.37 -5.94 19.56
C THR A 62 8.68 -5.62 21.01
N ASN A 63 9.00 -6.66 21.76
CA ASN A 63 9.39 -6.54 23.16
C ASN A 63 10.90 -6.49 23.29
N TYR A 64 11.39 -5.45 23.92
CA TYR A 64 12.80 -5.28 24.27
C TYR A 64 12.97 -5.58 25.75
N ALA A 65 13.78 -6.59 26.06
CA ALA A 65 14.14 -6.88 27.44
C ALA A 65 15.07 -5.82 28.01
N GLU A 66 15.06 -5.65 29.32
CA GLU A 66 16.07 -4.86 30.02
C GLU A 66 17.47 -5.40 29.70
N ARG A 67 18.39 -4.51 29.39
CA ARG A 67 19.81 -4.82 29.14
C ARG A 67 20.68 -3.79 29.83
N SER A 68 21.86 -4.19 30.18
CA SER A 68 22.90 -3.24 30.63
C SER A 68 24.23 -3.59 30.00
N CYS A 69 25.01 -2.59 29.71
CA CYS A 69 26.43 -2.76 29.40
C CYS A 69 27.26 -1.88 30.31
N LYS A 70 28.47 -2.34 30.59
CA LYS A 70 29.46 -1.63 31.39
C LYS A 70 30.54 -1.12 30.45
N VAL A 71 30.73 0.19 30.42
CA VAL A 71 31.79 0.85 29.65
C VAL A 71 32.85 1.33 30.61
N LYS A 72 34.07 0.88 30.42
CA LYS A 72 35.24 1.32 31.19
C LYS A 72 36.06 2.29 30.38
N PHE A 73 36.22 3.47 30.90
CA PHE A 73 37.13 4.49 30.37
C PHE A 73 38.44 4.42 31.11
N THR A 74 39.56 4.38 30.42
CA THR A 74 40.91 4.30 30.99
C THR A 74 41.79 5.39 30.40
N ALA A 75 42.48 6.15 31.25
CA ALA A 75 43.42 7.17 30.85
C ALA A 75 44.66 7.05 31.76
N GLY A 76 45.76 6.52 31.25
CA GLY A 76 46.91 6.13 32.05
C GLY A 76 46.52 5.08 33.09
N ASP A 77 46.88 5.31 34.36
CA ASP A 77 46.54 4.42 35.47
C ASP A 77 45.12 4.65 36.04
N ALA A 78 44.42 5.71 35.59
CA ALA A 78 43.08 6.03 36.05
C ALA A 78 42.02 5.32 35.21
N SER A 79 40.99 4.80 35.87
CA SER A 79 39.83 4.25 35.14
C SER A 79 38.51 4.57 35.83
N LYS A 80 37.46 4.74 35.03
CA LYS A 80 36.08 4.97 35.47
C LYS A 80 35.14 4.02 34.74
N GLU A 81 34.22 3.40 35.45
CA GLU A 81 33.18 2.56 34.87
C GLU A 81 31.84 3.34 34.83
N VAL A 82 31.11 3.21 33.75
CA VAL A 82 29.76 3.71 33.57
C VAL A 82 28.88 2.56 33.14
N ILE A 83 27.73 2.41 33.81
CA ILE A 83 26.72 1.42 33.42
C ILE A 83 25.67 2.16 32.57
N ILE A 84 25.53 1.70 31.33
CA ILE A 84 24.45 2.14 30.43
C ILE A 84 23.35 1.10 30.54
N LYS A 85 22.15 1.53 30.93
CA LYS A 85 20.98 0.68 31.03
C LYS A 85 19.99 1.02 29.94
N GLN A 86 19.52 -0.03 29.23
CA GLN A 86 18.30 0.01 28.42
C GLN A 86 17.18 -0.57 29.29
N VAL A 87 16.16 0.19 29.58
CA VAL A 87 14.96 -0.33 30.26
C VAL A 87 14.15 -1.23 29.28
N SER A 88 13.38 -2.15 29.84
CA SER A 88 12.43 -2.92 29.03
C SER A 88 11.42 -1.96 28.37
N ALA A 89 11.09 -2.25 27.12
CA ALA A 89 10.10 -1.48 26.35
C ALA A 89 9.32 -2.42 25.44
N SER A 90 8.09 -2.05 25.17
CA SER A 90 7.23 -2.72 24.20
C SER A 90 6.81 -1.68 23.16
N ILE A 91 7.18 -1.92 21.90
CA ILE A 91 6.85 -1.07 20.77
C ILE A 91 5.82 -1.79 19.91
N THR A 92 4.61 -1.24 19.85
CA THR A 92 3.53 -1.77 19.02
C THR A 92 3.34 -0.88 17.80
N THR A 93 3.36 -1.47 16.62
CA THR A 93 2.96 -0.85 15.36
C THR A 93 1.60 -1.38 14.95
N GLY A 94 0.68 -0.50 14.58
CA GLY A 94 -0.63 -0.89 14.04
C GLY A 94 -0.53 -1.53 12.66
N GLY A 95 -1.54 -2.33 12.30
CA GLY A 95 -1.69 -2.85 10.95
C GLY A 95 -1.89 -1.72 9.93
N ASN A 96 -1.56 -2.00 8.67
CA ASN A 96 -1.56 -1.00 7.63
C ASN A 96 -1.68 -1.59 6.22
N HIS A 97 -2.08 -0.76 5.25
CA HIS A 97 -2.14 -1.09 3.83
C HIS A 97 -1.66 0.09 2.96
N PRO A 98 -1.17 -0.17 1.73
CA PRO A 98 -0.80 0.88 0.80
C PRO A 98 -2.02 1.58 0.21
N TYR A 99 -1.78 2.69 -0.48
CA TYR A 99 -2.79 3.42 -1.25
C TYR A 99 -2.75 3.06 -2.72
N TYR A 100 -3.93 3.11 -3.35
CA TYR A 100 -4.05 3.06 -4.79
C TYR A 100 -4.64 4.38 -5.30
N GLU A 101 -3.99 4.97 -6.28
CA GLU A 101 -4.61 6.01 -7.10
C GLU A 101 -5.69 5.36 -7.97
N TRP A 102 -6.81 6.05 -8.16
CA TRP A 102 -7.95 5.50 -8.86
C TRP A 102 -7.60 5.06 -10.30
N GLY A 103 -7.92 3.82 -10.63
CA GLY A 103 -7.63 3.22 -11.93
C GLY A 103 -6.22 2.65 -12.09
N ARG A 104 -5.39 2.77 -11.07
CA ARG A 104 -4.00 2.35 -11.10
C ARG A 104 -3.80 0.92 -10.59
N LYS A 105 -2.88 0.18 -11.23
CA LYS A 105 -2.53 -1.19 -10.83
C LYS A 105 -1.52 -1.29 -9.68
N ASP A 106 -0.66 -0.27 -9.50
CA ASP A 106 0.40 -0.27 -8.51
C ASP A 106 0.05 0.62 -7.33
N PRO A 107 0.30 0.17 -6.09
CA PRO A 107 0.07 0.95 -4.90
C PRO A 107 1.16 1.98 -4.66
N PHE A 108 0.82 2.98 -3.85
CA PHE A 108 1.78 3.90 -3.24
C PHE A 108 1.98 3.57 -1.77
N PRO A 109 3.16 3.88 -1.22
CA PRO A 109 3.31 3.97 0.22
C PRO A 109 2.23 4.89 0.78
N PRO A 110 1.72 4.61 1.96
CA PRO A 110 0.70 5.45 2.56
C PRO A 110 1.17 6.89 2.69
N SER A 111 0.36 7.83 2.20
CA SER A 111 0.72 9.25 2.20
C SER A 111 0.61 9.88 3.59
N ASN A 112 1.32 11.01 3.81
CA ASN A 112 1.29 11.79 5.04
C ASN A 112 -0.07 12.43 5.38
N GLY A 113 -1.06 12.32 4.51
CA GLY A 113 -2.41 12.83 4.75
C GLY A 113 -3.18 12.06 5.82
N LEU A 114 -2.72 10.88 6.18
CA LEU A 114 -3.19 10.13 7.33
C LEU A 114 -2.12 10.21 8.41
N ALA A 115 -2.52 10.55 9.61
CA ALA A 115 -1.66 10.83 10.77
C ALA A 115 -0.75 9.68 11.23
N ASN A 116 -0.40 8.76 10.36
CA ASN A 116 0.43 7.62 10.67
C ASN A 116 1.81 7.82 10.06
N THR A 117 2.69 8.40 10.83
CA THR A 117 4.03 8.88 10.44
C THR A 117 5.10 7.79 10.34
N ASN A 118 4.77 6.53 10.63
CA ASN A 118 5.76 5.44 10.71
C ASN A 118 5.81 4.57 9.45
N LYS A 119 5.56 5.15 8.29
CA LYS A 119 5.52 4.40 7.04
C LYS A 119 6.81 4.57 6.28
N ILE A 120 7.72 3.65 6.52
CA ILE A 120 8.97 3.56 5.80
C ILE A 120 8.76 2.64 4.60
N TRP A 121 9.17 3.08 3.42
CA TRP A 121 9.31 2.25 2.25
C TRP A 121 10.78 2.14 1.85
N TYR A 122 11.12 1.15 1.07
CA TYR A 122 12.49 0.87 0.68
C TYR A 122 12.59 0.81 -0.84
N ASP A 123 13.64 1.45 -1.37
CA ASP A 123 13.95 1.34 -2.79
C ASP A 123 14.63 -0.01 -3.14
N LYS A 124 14.98 -0.18 -4.42
CA LYS A 124 15.65 -1.40 -4.92
C LYS A 124 17.02 -1.68 -4.28
N ASP A 125 17.65 -0.65 -3.73
CA ASP A 125 18.98 -0.73 -3.11
C ASP A 125 18.89 -0.91 -1.58
N GLY A 126 17.65 -0.96 -1.05
CA GLY A 126 17.38 -1.12 0.38
C GLY A 126 17.47 0.18 1.19
N ASN A 127 17.52 1.35 0.54
CA ASN A 127 17.51 2.62 1.24
C ASN A 127 16.09 2.90 1.76
N ALA A 128 16.01 3.38 3.00
CA ALA A 128 14.76 3.72 3.65
C ALA A 128 14.30 5.14 3.25
N HIS A 129 13.03 5.27 2.96
CA HIS A 129 12.37 6.49 2.55
C HIS A 129 11.12 6.75 3.39
N THR A 130 10.85 8.02 3.68
CA THR A 130 9.66 8.48 4.42
C THR A 130 8.87 9.55 3.65
N GLU A 131 9.43 10.05 2.56
CA GLU A 131 8.81 11.05 1.71
C GLU A 131 7.59 10.53 0.96
N SER A 132 6.68 11.43 0.62
CA SER A 132 5.55 11.13 -0.25
C SER A 132 6.01 10.86 -1.68
N PRO A 133 5.23 10.06 -2.45
CA PRO A 133 5.52 9.85 -3.86
C PRO A 133 5.66 11.15 -4.63
N GLN A 134 6.53 11.15 -5.63
CA GLN A 134 6.60 12.24 -6.60
C GLN A 134 5.26 12.41 -7.32
N THR A 135 4.97 13.61 -7.77
CA THR A 135 3.69 13.90 -8.43
C THR A 135 3.92 14.57 -9.78
N GLU A 136 3.13 14.19 -10.77
CA GLU A 136 3.07 14.84 -12.08
C GLU A 136 1.66 15.35 -12.39
N ASN A 137 1.59 16.53 -13.01
CA ASN A 137 0.34 17.06 -13.55
C ASN A 137 0.22 16.64 -15.02
N LEU A 138 -0.79 15.87 -15.35
CA LEU A 138 -1.02 15.36 -16.69
C LEU A 138 -2.29 15.97 -17.27
N SER A 139 -2.23 16.32 -18.56
CA SER A 139 -3.31 17.02 -19.26
C SER A 139 -4.22 16.11 -20.07
N THR A 140 -3.85 14.84 -20.28
CA THR A 140 -4.63 13.89 -21.06
C THR A 140 -4.70 12.52 -20.41
N GLY A 141 -5.79 11.79 -20.62
CA GLY A 141 -5.95 10.44 -20.10
C GLY A 141 -4.93 9.46 -20.67
N ILE A 142 -4.53 9.60 -21.94
CA ILE A 142 -3.49 8.76 -22.56
C ILE A 142 -2.15 8.97 -21.85
N ALA A 143 -1.80 10.20 -21.49
CA ALA A 143 -0.59 10.49 -20.71
C ALA A 143 -0.64 9.82 -19.32
N CYS A 144 -1.81 9.79 -18.68
CA CYS A 144 -2.02 9.09 -17.42
C CYS A 144 -1.79 7.58 -17.54
N ILE A 145 -2.36 6.93 -18.56
CA ILE A 145 -2.17 5.50 -18.80
C ILE A 145 -0.68 5.19 -19.03
N LYS A 146 -0.01 5.99 -19.85
CA LYS A 146 1.42 5.85 -20.09
C LYS A 146 2.21 5.97 -18.79
N ASN A 147 1.89 6.95 -17.97
CA ASN A 147 2.54 7.18 -16.69
C ASN A 147 2.33 6.01 -15.71
N TYR A 148 1.12 5.45 -15.65
CA TYR A 148 0.82 4.28 -14.83
C TYR A 148 1.68 3.04 -15.18
N ILE A 149 2.15 2.96 -16.42
CA ILE A 149 3.01 1.86 -16.86
C ILE A 149 4.48 2.19 -16.62
N LEU A 150 4.93 3.36 -17.08
CA LEU A 150 6.35 3.72 -17.12
C LEU A 150 6.90 4.23 -15.79
N LYS A 151 6.02 4.78 -14.93
CA LYS A 151 6.39 5.44 -13.67
C LYS A 151 5.50 4.95 -12.53
N PRO A 152 5.70 3.70 -12.07
CA PRO A 152 4.88 3.11 -11.02
C PRO A 152 5.03 3.81 -9.65
N ASP A 153 6.05 4.64 -9.48
CA ASP A 153 6.38 5.41 -8.28
C ASP A 153 5.88 6.87 -8.30
N VAL A 154 5.28 7.32 -9.41
CA VAL A 154 4.82 8.71 -9.60
C VAL A 154 3.30 8.80 -9.58
N MET A 155 2.75 9.66 -8.72
CA MET A 155 1.32 9.94 -8.63
C MET A 155 0.89 10.99 -9.65
N ASN A 156 -0.25 10.79 -10.31
CA ASN A 156 -0.83 11.77 -11.23
C ASN A 156 -1.77 12.71 -10.49
N ARG A 157 -1.51 14.01 -10.55
CA ARG A 157 -2.23 14.99 -9.72
C ARG A 157 -3.41 15.67 -10.37
N GLN A 158 -3.48 15.75 -11.66
CA GLN A 158 -4.53 16.52 -12.34
C GLN A 158 -4.98 15.84 -13.63
N PHE A 159 -6.28 15.58 -13.69
CA PHE A 159 -6.96 15.19 -14.91
C PHE A 159 -7.75 16.40 -15.38
N SER A 160 -7.38 17.04 -16.46
CA SER A 160 -8.23 18.05 -17.07
C SER A 160 -9.14 17.38 -18.10
N GLY A 161 -10.39 17.20 -17.76
CA GLY A 161 -11.49 17.08 -18.69
C GLY A 161 -11.94 15.67 -19.08
N ASP A 162 -11.13 14.64 -19.14
CA ASP A 162 -11.57 13.30 -19.54
C ASP A 162 -11.25 12.23 -18.51
N ASN A 163 -12.22 12.00 -17.64
CA ASN A 163 -12.09 11.02 -16.58
C ASN A 163 -12.29 9.57 -17.03
N THR A 164 -12.66 9.29 -18.29
CA THR A 164 -12.86 7.91 -18.79
C THR A 164 -11.61 7.06 -18.69
N TYR A 165 -10.46 7.70 -18.74
CA TYR A 165 -9.15 7.04 -18.56
C TYR A 165 -8.69 6.90 -17.11
N ALA A 166 -9.39 7.53 -16.17
CA ALA A 166 -9.01 7.47 -14.76
C ALA A 166 -9.34 6.12 -14.12
N ASN A 167 -10.47 5.50 -14.50
CA ASN A 167 -10.85 4.20 -13.99
C ASN A 167 -10.48 3.08 -14.97
N LEU A 168 -9.25 2.65 -14.95
CA LEU A 168 -8.81 1.50 -15.75
C LEU A 168 -9.17 0.15 -15.13
N TRP A 169 -9.75 0.13 -13.94
CA TRP A 169 -10.06 -1.12 -13.22
C TRP A 169 -11.20 -1.92 -13.83
N SER A 170 -12.10 -1.24 -14.56
CA SER A 170 -13.23 -1.89 -15.24
C SER A 170 -13.26 -1.57 -16.72
N ALA A 171 -13.42 -2.60 -17.56
CA ALA A 171 -13.57 -2.42 -19.00
C ALA A 171 -14.90 -1.76 -19.39
N ASP A 172 -15.95 -1.90 -18.56
CA ASP A 172 -17.28 -1.32 -18.78
C ASP A 172 -17.45 0.04 -18.08
N ASN A 173 -16.34 0.75 -17.86
CA ASN A 173 -16.39 1.97 -17.10
C ASN A 173 -16.56 3.20 -17.96
N ASN A 174 -17.78 3.52 -18.27
CA ASN A 174 -18.21 4.72 -18.98
C ASN A 174 -19.23 5.55 -18.20
N VAL A 175 -19.43 5.26 -16.91
CA VAL A 175 -20.44 5.90 -16.07
C VAL A 175 -19.81 6.35 -14.75
N TYR A 176 -20.00 7.62 -14.40
CA TYR A 176 -19.49 8.23 -13.15
C TYR A 176 -20.45 8.15 -11.97
N THR A 177 -21.65 7.69 -12.18
CA THR A 177 -22.64 7.54 -11.11
C THR A 177 -22.44 6.20 -10.40
N ALA A 178 -22.53 6.22 -9.08
CA ALA A 178 -22.53 5.01 -8.30
C ALA A 178 -23.68 4.09 -8.73
N ASN A 179 -23.38 2.81 -8.94
CA ASN A 179 -24.34 1.81 -9.41
C ASN A 179 -23.95 0.41 -8.89
N ASP A 180 -24.79 -0.59 -9.15
CA ASP A 180 -24.59 -1.98 -8.81
C ASP A 180 -24.19 -2.86 -10.03
N ASN A 181 -23.78 -2.24 -11.13
CA ASN A 181 -23.34 -2.98 -12.31
C ASN A 181 -22.08 -3.79 -12.01
N SER A 182 -22.01 -4.98 -12.56
CA SER A 182 -20.86 -5.84 -12.37
C SER A 182 -19.62 -5.23 -12.99
N VAL A 183 -18.57 -5.08 -12.19
CA VAL A 183 -17.26 -4.63 -12.68
C VAL A 183 -16.64 -5.72 -13.56
N VAL A 184 -16.22 -5.35 -14.77
CA VAL A 184 -15.49 -6.23 -15.70
C VAL A 184 -13.99 -5.99 -15.50
N LYS A 185 -13.37 -6.87 -14.71
CA LYS A 185 -11.96 -6.79 -14.30
C LYS A 185 -11.01 -6.63 -15.49
N THR A 186 -10.11 -5.68 -15.40
CA THR A 186 -9.03 -5.47 -16.38
C THR A 186 -7.67 -5.90 -15.82
N VAL A 187 -6.64 -5.80 -16.64
CA VAL A 187 -5.23 -6.00 -16.22
C VAL A 187 -4.73 -4.92 -15.25
N TYR A 188 -5.44 -3.80 -15.15
CA TYR A 188 -5.13 -2.71 -14.21
C TYR A 188 -5.83 -2.85 -12.85
N ASP A 189 -6.78 -3.76 -12.72
CA ASP A 189 -7.42 -4.04 -11.43
C ASP A 189 -6.43 -4.77 -10.52
N PRO A 190 -5.99 -4.15 -9.40
CA PRO A 190 -4.95 -4.70 -8.53
C PRO A 190 -5.42 -5.84 -7.64
N SER A 191 -6.72 -6.15 -7.63
CA SER A 191 -7.27 -7.20 -6.77
C SER A 191 -6.66 -8.57 -7.10
N PRO A 192 -6.44 -9.44 -6.12
CA PRO A 192 -5.95 -10.80 -6.34
C PRO A 192 -6.82 -11.63 -7.29
N VAL A 193 -6.28 -12.76 -7.75
CA VAL A 193 -7.03 -13.73 -8.56
C VAL A 193 -8.28 -14.18 -7.80
N GLY A 194 -9.42 -14.20 -8.48
CA GLY A 194 -10.72 -14.51 -7.87
C GLY A 194 -11.47 -13.30 -7.29
N PHE A 195 -10.78 -12.15 -7.18
CA PHE A 195 -11.35 -10.89 -6.70
C PHE A 195 -11.33 -9.82 -7.79
N LYS A 196 -12.17 -8.83 -7.61
CA LYS A 196 -12.22 -7.61 -8.43
C LYS A 196 -12.66 -6.43 -7.58
N LEU A 197 -12.42 -5.23 -8.05
CA LEU A 197 -12.96 -4.05 -7.39
C LEU A 197 -14.49 -4.08 -7.39
N PRO A 198 -15.12 -3.64 -6.30
CA PRO A 198 -16.57 -3.64 -6.19
C PRO A 198 -17.18 -2.50 -7.02
N PRO A 199 -18.49 -2.60 -7.37
CA PRO A 199 -19.22 -1.49 -7.96
C PRO A 199 -19.41 -0.33 -6.98
N GLY A 200 -19.72 0.86 -7.49
CA GLY A 200 -19.80 2.09 -6.72
C GLY A 200 -20.83 2.10 -5.58
N ASN A 201 -21.88 1.26 -5.67
CA ASN A 201 -22.92 1.19 -4.63
C ASN A 201 -22.61 0.23 -3.48
N VAL A 202 -21.51 -0.51 -3.52
CA VAL A 202 -21.23 -1.58 -2.55
C VAL A 202 -21.33 -1.11 -1.10
N PHE A 203 -20.87 0.11 -0.80
CA PHE A 203 -20.88 0.68 0.56
C PHE A 203 -22.03 1.67 0.82
N THR A 204 -23.04 1.72 -0.02
CA THR A 204 -24.19 2.60 0.25
C THR A 204 -25.01 2.10 1.45
N GLY A 205 -25.45 3.03 2.29
CA GLY A 205 -26.16 2.73 3.53
C GLY A 205 -25.26 2.47 4.74
N PHE A 206 -23.94 2.45 4.57
CA PHE A 206 -23.02 2.43 5.70
C PHE A 206 -22.79 3.85 6.21
N THR A 207 -22.88 4.02 7.53
CA THR A 207 -22.60 5.28 8.22
C THR A 207 -21.46 5.06 9.20
N THR A 208 -20.61 6.05 9.34
CA THR A 208 -19.64 6.07 10.45
C THR A 208 -20.40 6.36 11.74
N THR A 209 -20.33 5.48 12.72
CA THR A 209 -20.77 5.73 14.09
C THR A 209 -19.69 6.43 14.88
#